data_a9dd83bc0df28261452f34ae6a4ecfa6
#
_entry.id   a9dd83bc0df28261452f34ae6a4ecfa6
#
_cell.length_a   1.000
_cell.length_b   1.000
_cell.length_c   1.000
_cell.angle_alpha   90.00
_cell.angle_beta   90.00
_cell.angle_gamma   90.00
#
_symmetry.space_group_name_H-M   'P 1'
#
loop_
_entity.id
_entity.type
_entity.pdbx_description
1 polymer ?
#
loop_
_entity_poly.entity_id
_entity_poly.type
_entity_poly.pdbx_seq_one_letter_code
_entity_poly.pdbx_strand_id
1 'polypeptide(L)'
;MNSENINRKKVEIDLDYIMPDTSFIYPLYSSEGEKLLNEREILTQSKIKTIREKYGNKVYYAPAEKDAGVIPSYVYDKALNQTKNVMNDVIITNKFTRDSYKKSEQVIDEILSELNSRELTAINLLKNMKSYDEYLYFHSINVGLLTALMVKKRRTYKGNEIKSVVLGAYLSDLGKIKLEKS
;
A
#
# COMPACT_ATOMS: atom_id res chain seq x y z
N MET A 1 -4.13 5.23 35.65
CA MET A 1 -4.75 6.22 34.78
C MET A 1 -3.63 6.88 33.97
N ASN A 2 -3.26 6.30 32.84
CA ASN A 2 -2.26 6.88 31.95
C ASN A 2 -2.95 7.27 30.67
N SER A 3 -3.28 8.56 30.59
CA SER A 3 -3.72 9.21 29.36
C SER A 3 -2.48 9.46 28.48
N GLU A 4 -1.99 8.41 27.82
CA GLU A 4 -1.13 8.59 26.67
C GLU A 4 -2.01 9.08 25.50
N ASN A 5 -2.16 10.39 25.47
CA ASN A 5 -2.78 11.13 24.38
C ASN A 5 -1.79 11.13 23.21
N ILE A 6 -1.70 9.98 22.53
CA ILE A 6 -0.84 9.82 21.38
C ILE A 6 -1.62 10.42 20.21
N ASN A 7 -1.11 11.52 19.69
CA ASN A 7 -1.56 12.18 18.46
C ASN A 7 -1.18 11.31 17.23
N ARG A 8 -1.66 10.04 17.25
CA ARG A 8 -1.45 9.07 16.18
C ARG A 8 -2.42 9.40 15.05
N LYS A 9 -1.90 9.50 13.84
CA LYS A 9 -2.72 9.67 12.63
C LYS A 9 -3.65 8.47 12.49
N LYS A 10 -4.93 8.67 12.76
CA LYS A 10 -5.96 7.65 12.60
C LYS A 10 -6.18 7.39 11.11
N VAL A 11 -6.29 6.13 10.73
CA VAL A 11 -6.63 5.70 9.37
C VAL A 11 -8.06 5.20 9.39
N GLU A 12 -8.89 5.76 8.51
CA GLU A 12 -10.29 5.38 8.33
C GLU A 12 -10.40 4.15 7.45
N ILE A 13 -11.27 3.23 7.80
CA ILE A 13 -11.67 2.08 6.99
C ILE A 13 -13.19 2.02 6.96
N ASP A 14 -13.75 1.79 5.78
CA ASP A 14 -15.17 1.52 5.61
C ASP A 14 -15.43 0.00 5.77
N LEU A 15 -16.42 -0.35 6.60
CA LEU A 15 -16.79 -1.73 6.89
C LEU A 15 -17.30 -2.50 5.66
N ASP A 16 -17.75 -1.80 4.61
CA ASP A 16 -18.22 -2.44 3.38
C ASP A 16 -17.06 -3.10 2.59
N TYR A 17 -15.83 -2.66 2.83
CA TYR A 17 -14.63 -3.24 2.21
C TYR A 17 -13.94 -4.30 3.06
N ILE A 18 -14.51 -4.65 4.23
CA ILE A 18 -13.93 -5.63 5.13
C ILE A 18 -14.67 -6.97 4.97
N MET A 19 -13.92 -8.00 4.62
CA MET A 19 -14.48 -9.36 4.63
C MET A 19 -14.73 -9.83 6.06
N PRO A 20 -15.84 -10.52 6.34
CA PRO A 20 -16.04 -11.19 7.61
C PRO A 20 -14.89 -12.16 7.94
N ASP A 21 -14.71 -12.41 9.23
CA ASP A 21 -13.65 -13.27 9.75
C ASP A 21 -12.21 -12.79 9.48
N THR A 22 -12.07 -11.49 9.15
CA THR A 22 -10.77 -10.83 9.06
C THR A 22 -10.24 -10.52 10.46
N SER A 23 -8.95 -10.79 10.66
CA SER A 23 -8.20 -10.39 11.85
C SER A 23 -7.35 -9.16 11.55
N PHE A 24 -7.46 -8.14 12.40
CA PHE A 24 -6.65 -6.92 12.30
C PHE A 24 -5.46 -6.95 13.24
N ILE A 25 -4.32 -6.49 12.76
CA ILE A 25 -3.09 -6.38 13.57
C ILE A 25 -3.24 -5.29 14.63
N TYR A 26 -4.03 -4.26 14.34
CA TYR A 26 -4.30 -3.12 15.23
C TYR A 26 -5.71 -3.17 15.79
N PRO A 27 -5.94 -2.61 16.99
CA PRO A 27 -7.28 -2.44 17.50
C PRO A 27 -8.07 -1.46 16.62
N LEU A 28 -9.37 -1.71 16.47
CA LEU A 28 -10.29 -0.82 15.77
C LEU A 28 -11.03 0.07 16.77
N TYR A 29 -11.32 1.30 16.35
CA TYR A 29 -11.97 2.34 17.14
C TYR A 29 -13.13 2.96 16.38
N SER A 30 -14.12 3.49 17.09
CA SER A 30 -15.15 4.37 16.54
C SER A 30 -14.58 5.75 16.20
N SER A 31 -15.40 6.58 15.55
CA SER A 31 -15.11 8.01 15.32
C SER A 31 -14.86 8.78 16.62
N GLU A 32 -15.51 8.36 17.69
CA GLU A 32 -15.41 8.96 19.04
C GLU A 32 -14.21 8.43 19.84
N GLY A 33 -13.52 7.42 19.32
CA GLY A 33 -12.33 6.83 19.95
C GLY A 33 -12.64 5.66 20.89
N GLU A 34 -13.89 5.17 20.92
CA GLU A 34 -14.24 3.95 21.66
C GLU A 34 -13.62 2.74 20.94
N LYS A 35 -12.98 1.83 21.71
CA LYS A 35 -12.37 0.63 21.17
C LYS A 35 -13.45 -0.39 20.81
N LEU A 36 -13.51 -0.77 19.53
CA LEU A 36 -14.50 -1.69 18.97
C LEU A 36 -13.98 -3.12 18.83
N LEU A 37 -12.68 -3.26 18.61
CA LEU A 37 -12.01 -4.55 18.42
C LEU A 37 -10.60 -4.50 18.99
N ASN A 38 -10.14 -5.58 19.64
CA ASN A 38 -8.76 -5.68 20.09
C ASN A 38 -7.84 -6.08 18.93
N GLU A 39 -6.53 -5.88 19.12
CA GLU A 39 -5.53 -6.36 18.16
C GLU A 39 -5.65 -7.87 18.00
N ARG A 40 -5.49 -8.35 16.76
CA ARG A 40 -5.59 -9.77 16.37
C ARG A 40 -6.92 -10.46 16.68
N GLU A 41 -7.91 -9.71 17.12
CA GLU A 41 -9.26 -10.22 17.31
C GLU A 41 -9.97 -10.38 15.96
N ILE A 42 -10.77 -11.44 15.80
CA ILE A 42 -11.48 -11.71 14.54
C ILE A 42 -12.74 -10.84 14.47
N LEU A 43 -12.87 -10.11 13.38
CA LEU A 43 -14.04 -9.31 13.04
C LEU A 43 -15.09 -10.20 12.35
N THR A 44 -15.93 -10.84 13.13
CA THR A 44 -17.00 -11.72 12.61
C THR A 44 -18.13 -10.92 11.97
N GLN A 45 -18.97 -11.58 11.15
CA GLN A 45 -20.15 -10.96 10.54
C GLN A 45 -21.09 -10.35 11.57
N SER A 46 -21.28 -11.01 12.73
CA SER A 46 -22.11 -10.47 13.81
C SER A 46 -21.54 -9.19 14.40
N LYS A 47 -20.22 -9.13 14.61
CA LYS A 47 -19.54 -7.91 15.09
C LYS A 47 -19.65 -6.77 14.09
N ILE A 48 -19.45 -7.04 12.79
CA ILE A 48 -19.63 -6.04 11.73
C ILE A 48 -21.02 -5.44 11.81
N LYS A 49 -22.05 -6.29 11.91
CA LYS A 49 -23.44 -5.83 12.04
C LYS A 49 -23.64 -4.95 13.28
N THR A 50 -23.17 -5.40 14.44
CA THR A 50 -23.30 -4.63 15.70
C THR A 50 -22.57 -3.29 15.65
N ILE A 51 -21.35 -3.26 15.09
CA ILE A 51 -20.58 -2.02 14.94
C ILE A 51 -21.31 -1.06 14.01
N ARG A 52 -21.80 -1.56 12.87
CA ARG A 52 -22.53 -0.76 11.89
C ARG A 52 -23.81 -0.13 12.48
N GLU A 53 -24.58 -0.90 13.24
CA GLU A 53 -25.81 -0.43 13.86
C GLU A 53 -25.55 0.64 14.94
N LYS A 54 -24.46 0.52 15.68
CA LYS A 54 -24.19 1.42 16.83
C LYS A 54 -23.32 2.63 16.46
N TYR A 55 -22.34 2.46 15.56
CA TYR A 55 -21.29 3.47 15.29
C TYR A 55 -21.22 3.89 13.81
N GLY A 56 -22.08 3.32 12.94
CA GLY A 56 -22.05 3.56 11.51
C GLY A 56 -21.03 2.70 10.77
N ASN A 57 -20.79 3.05 9.51
CA ASN A 57 -20.01 2.20 8.60
C ASN A 57 -18.49 2.44 8.64
N LYS A 58 -18.04 3.48 9.37
CA LYS A 58 -16.63 3.88 9.41
C LYS A 58 -15.99 3.50 10.73
N VAL A 59 -14.85 2.80 10.63
CA VAL A 59 -14.01 2.46 11.77
C VAL A 59 -12.59 3.00 11.56
N TYR A 60 -11.85 3.14 12.63
CA TYR A 60 -10.54 3.77 12.64
C TYR A 60 -9.52 2.87 13.31
N TYR A 61 -8.29 2.86 12.81
CA TYR A 61 -7.16 2.28 13.52
C TYR A 61 -6.00 3.27 13.57
N ALA A 62 -5.15 3.12 14.56
CA ALA A 62 -3.94 3.91 14.69
C ALA A 62 -2.73 2.97 14.62
N PRO A 63 -2.01 2.91 13.49
CA PRO A 63 -0.80 2.12 13.39
C PRO A 63 0.24 2.65 14.38
N ALA A 64 1.03 1.77 14.97
CA ALA A 64 2.16 2.19 15.79
C ALA A 64 3.19 2.90 14.88
N GLU A 65 3.94 3.88 15.42
CA GLU A 65 4.97 4.58 14.62
C GLU A 65 6.01 3.63 14.01
N LYS A 66 6.27 2.49 14.67
CA LYS A 66 7.15 1.42 14.15
C LYS A 66 6.57 0.68 12.95
N ASP A 67 5.26 0.77 12.74
CA ASP A 67 4.52 0.03 11.72
C ASP A 67 4.05 0.95 10.57
N ALA A 68 4.57 2.16 10.51
CA ALA A 68 4.20 3.18 9.53
C ALA A 68 4.68 2.83 8.11
N GLY A 69 4.09 1.77 7.55
CA GLY A 69 4.28 1.37 6.16
C GLY A 69 5.42 0.36 5.94
N VAL A 70 5.33 -0.35 4.83
CA VAL A 70 6.32 -1.36 4.40
C VAL A 70 7.65 -0.71 4.05
N ILE A 71 7.58 0.52 3.55
CA ILE A 71 8.73 1.38 3.26
C ILE A 71 8.48 2.79 3.84
N PRO A 72 9.54 3.57 4.13
CA PRO A 72 9.40 4.94 4.58
C PRO A 72 8.55 5.79 3.63
N SER A 73 7.79 6.73 4.16
CA SER A 73 6.94 7.60 3.33
C SER A 73 7.75 8.39 2.30
N TYR A 74 8.94 8.85 2.63
CA TYR A 74 9.80 9.58 1.70
C TYR A 74 10.27 8.70 0.52
N VAL A 75 10.53 7.40 0.75
CA VAL A 75 10.87 6.45 -0.32
C VAL A 75 9.67 6.21 -1.22
N TYR A 76 8.48 6.03 -0.62
CA TYR A 76 7.25 5.87 -1.37
C TYR A 76 6.93 7.12 -2.21
N ASP A 77 7.05 8.31 -1.63
CA ASP A 77 6.79 9.57 -2.33
C ASP A 77 7.81 9.82 -3.47
N LYS A 78 9.07 9.45 -3.27
CA LYS A 78 10.10 9.47 -4.31
C LYS A 78 9.77 8.49 -5.44
N ALA A 79 9.44 7.24 -5.11
CA ALA A 79 9.01 6.23 -6.07
C ALA A 79 7.79 6.71 -6.88
N LEU A 80 6.81 7.35 -6.21
CA LEU A 80 5.64 7.91 -6.87
C LEU A 80 6.01 9.00 -7.88
N ASN A 81 6.87 9.94 -7.51
CA ASN A 81 7.31 11.01 -8.41
C ASN A 81 8.10 10.46 -9.60
N GLN A 82 8.98 9.49 -9.37
CA GLN A 82 9.72 8.83 -10.45
C GLN A 82 8.79 8.05 -11.38
N THR A 83 7.79 7.34 -10.84
CA THR A 83 6.78 6.62 -11.62
C THR A 83 5.97 7.59 -12.49
N LYS A 84 5.53 8.73 -11.94
CA LYS A 84 4.87 9.80 -12.71
C LYS A 84 5.75 10.26 -13.87
N ASN A 85 7.03 10.48 -13.64
CA ASN A 85 7.96 10.92 -14.68
C ASN A 85 8.11 9.86 -15.79
N VAL A 86 8.28 8.58 -15.43
CA VAL A 86 8.35 7.48 -16.41
C VAL A 86 7.09 7.42 -17.26
N MET A 87 5.93 7.48 -16.63
CA MET A 87 4.65 7.40 -17.35
C MET A 87 4.42 8.62 -18.24
N ASN A 88 4.75 9.83 -17.76
CA ASN A 88 4.67 11.05 -18.57
C ASN A 88 5.62 11.01 -19.77
N ASP A 89 6.85 10.52 -19.61
CA ASP A 89 7.78 10.33 -20.71
C ASP A 89 7.19 9.40 -21.79
N VAL A 90 6.52 8.32 -21.37
CA VAL A 90 5.86 7.37 -22.28
C VAL A 90 4.64 8.01 -22.98
N ILE A 91 3.86 8.84 -22.28
CA ILE A 91 2.74 9.59 -22.87
C ILE A 91 3.26 10.55 -23.95
N ILE A 92 4.27 11.35 -23.62
CA ILE A 92 4.80 12.39 -24.51
C ILE A 92 5.50 11.79 -25.73
N THR A 93 6.35 10.78 -25.51
CA THR A 93 7.16 10.16 -26.59
C THR A 93 6.43 9.07 -27.35
N ASN A 94 5.30 8.62 -26.85
CA ASN A 94 4.55 7.44 -27.32
C ASN A 94 5.39 6.15 -27.37
N LYS A 95 6.48 6.07 -26.61
CA LYS A 95 7.42 4.94 -26.59
C LYS A 95 7.90 4.69 -25.17
N PHE A 96 8.09 3.41 -24.83
CA PHE A 96 8.85 3.00 -23.66
C PHE A 96 10.33 2.91 -24.05
N THR A 97 11.11 3.88 -23.64
CA THR A 97 12.51 4.03 -24.03
C THR A 97 13.45 3.28 -23.10
N ARG A 98 14.74 3.16 -23.50
CA ARG A 98 15.79 2.63 -22.62
C ARG A 98 15.97 3.50 -21.36
N ASP A 99 15.74 4.80 -21.46
CA ASP A 99 15.78 5.72 -20.31
C ASP A 99 14.62 5.47 -19.35
N SER A 100 13.39 5.33 -19.89
CA SER A 100 12.21 4.94 -19.10
C SER A 100 12.41 3.61 -18.37
N TYR A 101 13.05 2.62 -19.03
CA TYR A 101 13.41 1.35 -18.42
C TYR A 101 14.38 1.54 -17.25
N LYS A 102 15.49 2.29 -17.44
CA LYS A 102 16.47 2.56 -16.39
C LYS A 102 15.87 3.29 -15.19
N LYS A 103 15.01 4.29 -15.42
CA LYS A 103 14.29 5.00 -14.36
C LYS A 103 13.38 4.03 -13.58
N SER A 104 12.70 3.11 -14.26
CA SER A 104 11.88 2.07 -13.63
C SER A 104 12.73 1.11 -12.80
N GLU A 105 13.90 0.70 -13.29
CA GLU A 105 14.85 -0.12 -12.52
C GLU A 105 15.29 0.57 -11.22
N GLN A 106 15.56 1.88 -11.27
CA GLN A 106 15.93 2.65 -10.08
C GLN A 106 14.83 2.67 -9.02
N VAL A 107 13.57 2.83 -9.43
CA VAL A 107 12.42 2.74 -8.50
C VAL A 107 12.41 1.38 -7.80
N ILE A 108 12.62 0.30 -8.53
CA ILE A 108 12.60 -1.05 -7.98
C ILE A 108 13.82 -1.31 -7.09
N ASP A 109 15.00 -0.84 -7.46
CA ASP A 109 16.20 -0.97 -6.63
C ASP A 109 16.03 -0.27 -5.27
N GLU A 110 15.44 0.92 -5.24
CA GLU A 110 15.14 1.65 -4.01
C GLU A 110 14.14 0.89 -3.13
N ILE A 111 13.05 0.39 -3.71
CA ILE A 111 12.06 -0.43 -3.00
C ILE A 111 12.71 -1.68 -2.41
N LEU A 112 13.47 -2.42 -3.20
CA LEU A 112 14.14 -3.65 -2.75
C LEU A 112 15.19 -3.39 -1.68
N SER A 113 15.94 -2.30 -1.77
CA SER A 113 16.92 -1.89 -0.78
C SER A 113 16.26 -1.65 0.58
N GLU A 114 15.15 -0.90 0.61
CA GLU A 114 14.41 -0.63 1.84
C GLU A 114 13.80 -1.89 2.46
N LEU A 115 13.26 -2.79 1.62
CA LEU A 115 12.73 -4.06 2.06
C LEU A 115 13.80 -5.01 2.64
N ASN A 116 15.06 -4.87 2.22
CA ASN A 116 16.17 -5.65 2.76
C ASN A 116 16.64 -5.16 4.12
N SER A 117 16.45 -3.88 4.41
CA SER A 117 16.90 -3.25 5.66
C SER A 117 15.94 -3.41 6.84
N ARG A 118 14.74 -3.98 6.63
CA ARG A 118 13.66 -4.01 7.64
C ARG A 118 13.05 -5.39 7.83
N GLU A 119 12.70 -5.70 9.07
CA GLU A 119 11.75 -6.79 9.37
C GLU A 119 10.33 -6.34 8.98
N LEU A 120 9.70 -7.14 8.12
CA LEU A 120 8.39 -6.83 7.55
C LEU A 120 7.27 -7.22 8.52
N THR A 121 6.70 -6.24 9.20
CA THR A 121 5.64 -6.48 10.18
C THR A 121 4.25 -6.01 9.77
N ALA A 122 4.12 -5.07 8.82
CA ALA A 122 2.79 -4.61 8.41
C ALA A 122 2.75 -4.04 6.98
N ILE A 123 1.64 -4.31 6.29
CA ILE A 123 1.37 -3.79 4.94
C ILE A 123 0.36 -2.65 5.05
N ASN A 124 0.83 -1.41 5.02
CA ASN A 124 0.00 -0.23 4.81
C ASN A 124 0.16 0.25 3.37
N LEU A 125 -0.54 -0.44 2.44
CA LEU A 125 -0.42 -0.20 1.01
C LEU A 125 -1.43 0.82 0.47
N LEU A 126 -2.36 1.28 1.29
CA LEU A 126 -3.43 2.15 0.84
C LEU A 126 -3.17 3.59 1.28
N LYS A 127 -2.50 4.38 0.45
CA LYS A 127 -2.63 5.84 0.49
C LYS A 127 -3.91 6.24 -0.23
N ASN A 128 -4.63 7.23 0.31
CA ASN A 128 -5.85 7.79 -0.28
C ASN A 128 -5.58 8.25 -1.71
N MET A 129 -6.17 7.55 -2.68
CA MET A 129 -6.12 7.92 -4.09
C MET A 129 -7.09 9.08 -4.31
N LYS A 130 -6.59 10.20 -4.84
CA LYS A 130 -7.39 11.42 -5.02
C LYS A 130 -7.99 11.54 -6.42
N SER A 131 -7.48 10.82 -7.42
CA SER A 131 -7.95 10.88 -8.79
C SER A 131 -7.66 9.58 -9.55
N TYR A 132 -8.35 9.39 -10.71
CA TYR A 132 -8.11 8.25 -11.60
C TYR A 132 -6.68 8.26 -12.18
N ASP A 133 -6.14 9.44 -12.49
CA ASP A 133 -4.77 9.57 -13.03
C ASP A 133 -3.73 9.15 -12.01
N GLU A 134 -3.96 9.43 -10.74
CA GLU A 134 -3.07 8.98 -9.66
C GLU A 134 -3.18 7.48 -9.42
N TYR A 135 -4.33 6.84 -9.74
CA TYR A 135 -4.55 5.42 -9.52
C TYR A 135 -3.45 4.56 -10.18
N LEU A 136 -3.15 4.81 -11.46
CA LEU A 136 -2.16 4.01 -12.19
C LEU A 136 -0.76 4.08 -11.56
N TYR A 137 -0.35 5.25 -11.10
CA TYR A 137 0.96 5.42 -10.45
C TYR A 137 1.03 4.67 -9.13
N PHE A 138 0.02 4.82 -8.29
CA PHE A 138 -0.09 4.11 -7.02
C PHE A 138 -0.21 2.60 -7.22
N HIS A 139 -1.00 2.19 -8.20
CA HIS A 139 -1.20 0.78 -8.53
C HIS A 139 0.12 0.12 -8.93
N SER A 140 0.87 0.69 -9.85
CA SER A 140 2.16 0.16 -10.30
C SER A 140 3.14 -0.02 -9.13
N ILE A 141 3.28 0.98 -8.25
CA ILE A 141 4.15 0.90 -7.08
C ILE A 141 3.66 -0.19 -6.12
N ASN A 142 2.37 -0.23 -5.83
CA ASN A 142 1.80 -1.18 -4.88
C ASN A 142 1.92 -2.63 -5.38
N VAL A 143 1.69 -2.87 -6.69
CA VAL A 143 1.87 -4.19 -7.31
C VAL A 143 3.34 -4.60 -7.26
N GLY A 144 4.27 -3.70 -7.59
CA GLY A 144 5.70 -3.93 -7.46
C GLY A 144 6.10 -4.27 -6.02
N LEU A 145 5.64 -3.49 -5.05
CA LEU A 145 5.95 -3.66 -3.63
C LEU A 145 5.39 -4.99 -3.08
N LEU A 146 4.12 -5.31 -3.38
CA LEU A 146 3.50 -6.59 -3.00
C LEU A 146 4.26 -7.78 -3.60
N THR A 147 4.62 -7.69 -4.88
CA THR A 147 5.39 -8.72 -5.56
C THR A 147 6.75 -8.92 -4.90
N ALA A 148 7.44 -7.83 -4.57
CA ALA A 148 8.73 -7.89 -3.86
C ALA A 148 8.61 -8.60 -2.51
N LEU A 149 7.57 -8.30 -1.74
CA LEU A 149 7.27 -8.96 -0.47
C LEU A 149 7.01 -10.46 -0.63
N MET A 150 6.18 -10.83 -1.63
CA MET A 150 5.81 -12.22 -1.88
C MET A 150 7.02 -13.05 -2.33
N VAL A 151 7.81 -12.53 -3.27
CA VAL A 151 9.00 -13.18 -3.82
C VAL A 151 10.05 -13.37 -2.73
N LYS A 152 10.28 -12.33 -1.91
CA LYS A 152 11.22 -12.37 -0.79
C LYS A 152 10.79 -13.41 0.26
N LYS A 153 9.51 -13.47 0.60
CA LYS A 153 8.97 -14.42 1.58
C LYS A 153 9.09 -15.88 1.11
N ARG A 154 8.85 -16.11 -0.17
CA ARG A 154 8.92 -17.48 -0.75
C ARG A 154 10.34 -18.00 -0.92
N ARG A 155 11.37 -17.14 -0.96
CA ARG A 155 12.79 -17.50 -1.18
C ARG A 155 13.07 -18.33 -2.45
N THR A 156 12.14 -18.29 -3.42
CA THR A 156 12.23 -19.08 -4.66
C THR A 156 13.18 -18.45 -5.66
N TYR A 157 13.24 -17.11 -5.68
CA TYR A 157 14.07 -16.31 -6.60
C TYR A 157 15.27 -15.72 -5.89
N LYS A 158 16.36 -15.47 -6.64
CA LYS A 158 17.62 -14.94 -6.10
C LYS A 158 18.15 -13.78 -6.95
N GLY A 159 18.80 -12.84 -6.31
CA GLY A 159 19.53 -11.76 -6.97
C GLY A 159 18.70 -11.04 -8.05
N ASN A 160 19.21 -11.02 -9.28
CA ASN A 160 18.58 -10.33 -10.40
C ASN A 160 17.21 -10.88 -10.82
N GLU A 161 16.91 -12.15 -10.51
CA GLU A 161 15.59 -12.71 -10.80
C GLU A 161 14.49 -12.00 -10.01
N ILE A 162 14.75 -11.68 -8.73
CA ILE A 162 13.82 -10.92 -7.89
C ILE A 162 13.52 -9.56 -8.54
N LYS A 163 14.58 -8.84 -8.95
CA LYS A 163 14.45 -7.55 -9.62
C LYS A 163 13.61 -7.66 -10.89
N SER A 164 13.89 -8.65 -11.73
CA SER A 164 13.16 -8.85 -12.99
C SER A 164 11.67 -9.14 -12.78
N VAL A 165 11.33 -9.98 -11.80
CA VAL A 165 9.93 -10.31 -11.47
C VAL A 165 9.20 -9.08 -10.93
N VAL A 166 9.83 -8.33 -10.02
CA VAL A 166 9.24 -7.13 -9.42
C VAL A 166 9.09 -6.01 -10.45
N LEU A 167 10.09 -5.83 -11.33
CA LEU A 167 10.01 -4.85 -12.42
C LEU A 167 8.90 -5.20 -13.42
N GLY A 168 8.75 -6.48 -13.79
CA GLY A 168 7.66 -6.94 -14.64
C GLY A 168 6.29 -6.65 -14.04
N ALA A 169 6.13 -6.91 -12.75
CA ALA A 169 4.88 -6.62 -12.02
C ALA A 169 4.61 -5.10 -11.95
N TYR A 170 5.62 -4.28 -11.66
CA TYR A 170 5.51 -2.82 -11.63
C TYR A 170 5.10 -2.24 -12.99
N LEU A 171 5.58 -2.81 -14.10
CA LEU A 171 5.31 -2.35 -15.47
C LEU A 171 4.03 -2.98 -16.07
N SER A 172 3.36 -3.91 -15.39
CA SER A 172 2.25 -4.70 -15.94
C SER A 172 1.12 -3.85 -16.53
N ASP A 173 0.83 -2.72 -15.92
CA ASP A 173 -0.25 -1.82 -16.31
C ASP A 173 0.21 -0.59 -17.11
N LEU A 174 1.48 -0.53 -17.51
CA LEU A 174 2.03 0.62 -18.23
C LEU A 174 1.24 0.95 -19.52
N GLY A 175 0.72 -0.08 -20.20
CA GLY A 175 -0.09 0.11 -21.40
C GLY A 175 -1.41 0.84 -21.16
N LYS A 176 -1.96 0.79 -19.96
CA LYS A 176 -3.24 1.44 -19.60
C LYS A 176 -3.20 2.97 -19.65
N ILE A 177 -2.01 3.57 -19.56
CA ILE A 177 -1.85 5.04 -19.67
C ILE A 177 -2.28 5.60 -21.04
N LYS A 178 -2.37 4.74 -22.06
CA LYS A 178 -2.79 5.11 -23.41
C LYS A 178 -4.28 4.87 -23.69
N LEU A 179 -4.98 4.23 -22.78
CA LEU A 179 -6.41 4.03 -22.91
C LEU A 179 -7.10 5.36 -22.67
N GLU A 180 -7.90 5.80 -23.65
CA GLU A 180 -8.74 6.98 -23.50
C GLU A 180 -9.71 6.77 -22.32
N LYS A 181 -9.91 7.85 -21.57
CA LYS A 181 -10.93 7.87 -20.53
C LYS A 181 -12.29 7.88 -21.22
N SER A 182 -12.94 6.73 -21.25
CA SER A 182 -14.35 6.63 -21.69
C SER A 182 -15.29 7.14 -20.60
#